data_ef56f330aa56a904c26354e195f76505
#
_entry.id   ef56f330aa56a904c26354e195f76505
#
_cell.length_a   1.000
_cell.length_b   1.000
_cell.length_c   1.000
_cell.angle_alpha   90.00
_cell.angle_beta   90.00
_cell.angle_gamma   90.00
#
_symmetry.space_group_name_H-M   'P 1'
#
loop_
_entity.id
_entity.type
_entity.pdbx_description
1 polymer ?
#
loop_
_entity_poly.entity_id
_entity_poly.type
_entity_poly.pdbx_seq_one_letter_code
_entity_poly.pdbx_strand_id
1 'polypeptide(L)'
;METRQDSRIVRRLSFAAVSLLMILGSVVPGVTVAQDECEWPSDTLQLMAPAAAGGGWDTTARELQRVLDEEGIVEGDVEVYNVEGAGGTIGLAELVSEHAGNENVLMVMGLVMIGGIGLNQSPVTLDQVTPIAQLTGEFEVIVVPADSPYQTLDDLIADFEADPASISWGGGSAGGTDHLLIALMAQQLGIDPTLVNYVPFSGGGEALASVMGGQTTAGVSGLGEWAAQIESGELRALAISGRADAGDGATPVAESDLGASIPTLQDQGIDLELANWRGIVAPPEISPESTACIIAAFDELNASEAWQATLDQYGWSNLYLAGDEFDAYLDEQIAVINQTLTDLGLI
;
A
#
# COMPACT_ATOMS: atom_id res chain seq x y z
N MET A 1 11.07 -74.17 6.89
CA MET A 1 11.56 -74.56 8.22
C MET A 1 10.94 -73.53 9.14
N GLU A 2 9.75 -73.84 9.64
CA GLU A 2 9.50 -74.55 10.94
C GLU A 2 10.08 -73.70 12.08
N THR A 3 9.35 -73.33 13.11
CA THR A 3 8.14 -73.86 13.81
C THR A 3 7.75 -72.76 14.77
N ARG A 4 6.45 -72.41 14.92
CA ARG A 4 5.53 -72.90 15.97
C ARG A 4 6.10 -72.84 17.38
N GLN A 5 5.45 -72.31 18.38
CA GLN A 5 4.18 -72.62 19.02
C GLN A 5 4.04 -71.73 20.27
N ASP A 6 2.98 -71.07 20.49
CA ASP A 6 1.78 -71.47 21.29
C ASP A 6 1.95 -71.37 22.82
N SER A 7 1.09 -70.63 23.40
CA SER A 7 -0.03 -70.99 24.28
C SER A 7 -0.05 -70.42 25.72
N ARG A 8 -1.17 -69.86 26.00
CA ARG A 8 -2.15 -70.06 27.12
C ARG A 8 -1.96 -69.24 28.43
N ILE A 9 -2.90 -68.36 28.56
CA ILE A 9 -4.00 -68.31 29.56
C ILE A 9 -3.64 -68.78 31.01
N VAL A 10 -3.72 -67.80 31.95
CA VAL A 10 -4.44 -68.03 33.21
C VAL A 10 -5.02 -66.74 33.78
N ARG A 11 -6.36 -66.77 33.92
CA ARG A 11 -7.18 -65.84 34.68
C ARG A 11 -6.80 -65.91 36.16
N ARG A 12 -6.75 -64.76 36.86
CA ARG A 12 -7.23 -64.68 38.26
C ARG A 12 -7.81 -63.30 38.53
N LEU A 13 -9.08 -63.32 38.86
CA LEU A 13 -9.85 -62.27 39.52
C LEU A 13 -9.31 -62.01 40.91
N SER A 14 -9.22 -60.79 41.36
CA SER A 14 -9.38 -60.46 42.79
C SER A 14 -9.85 -59.00 42.93
N PHE A 15 -10.82 -58.88 43.74
CA PHE A 15 -11.75 -57.86 44.14
C PHE A 15 -11.11 -56.56 44.71
N ALA A 16 -11.73 -55.47 44.36
CA ALA A 16 -12.24 -54.33 45.16
C ALA A 16 -11.33 -53.69 46.22
N ALA A 17 -11.06 -52.39 45.97
CA ALA A 17 -11.19 -51.36 46.98
C ALA A 17 -11.52 -50.04 46.29
N VAL A 18 -12.77 -49.61 46.42
CA VAL A 18 -13.26 -48.30 46.03
C VAL A 18 -12.75 -47.30 47.07
N SER A 19 -11.73 -46.53 46.73
CA SER A 19 -11.34 -45.35 47.51
C SER A 19 -11.90 -44.14 46.81
N LEU A 20 -12.99 -43.61 47.34
CA LEU A 20 -13.63 -42.35 46.94
C LEU A 20 -12.69 -41.20 47.38
N LEU A 21 -11.87 -40.75 46.46
CA LEU A 21 -11.07 -39.51 46.61
C LEU A 21 -11.96 -38.35 46.20
N MET A 22 -12.51 -37.61 47.17
CA MET A 22 -13.11 -36.29 46.93
C MET A 22 -12.01 -35.35 46.43
N ILE A 23 -12.01 -35.10 45.15
CA ILE A 23 -11.26 -33.98 44.56
C ILE A 23 -12.07 -32.71 44.88
N LEU A 24 -11.64 -31.98 45.91
CA LEU A 24 -12.03 -30.58 46.04
C LEU A 24 -11.47 -29.85 44.83
N GLY A 25 -12.29 -29.63 43.82
CA GLY A 25 -11.99 -28.73 42.72
C GLY A 25 -11.87 -27.31 43.28
N SER A 26 -10.64 -26.83 43.42
CA SER A 26 -10.38 -25.41 43.58
C SER A 26 -10.87 -24.71 42.32
N VAL A 27 -12.04 -24.08 42.38
CA VAL A 27 -12.49 -23.12 41.38
C VAL A 27 -11.51 -21.95 41.50
N VAL A 28 -10.51 -21.93 40.61
CA VAL A 28 -9.71 -20.73 40.36
C VAL A 28 -10.71 -19.78 39.67
N PRO A 29 -11.04 -18.64 40.27
CA PRO A 29 -11.80 -17.64 39.53
C PRO A 29 -10.96 -17.31 38.29
N GLY A 30 -11.52 -17.63 37.12
CA GLY A 30 -10.96 -17.14 35.86
C GLY A 30 -10.97 -15.62 35.98
N VAL A 31 -9.80 -15.02 35.95
CA VAL A 31 -9.65 -13.62 35.66
C VAL A 31 -10.16 -13.47 34.22
N THR A 32 -11.44 -13.17 34.05
CA THR A 32 -11.92 -12.53 32.83
C THR A 32 -11.16 -11.20 32.80
N VAL A 33 -10.12 -11.13 32.00
CA VAL A 33 -9.64 -9.85 31.51
C VAL A 33 -10.87 -9.30 30.78
N ALA A 34 -11.52 -8.29 31.38
CA ALA A 34 -12.44 -7.46 30.65
C ALA A 34 -11.63 -6.98 29.43
N GLN A 35 -12.04 -7.33 28.24
CA GLN A 35 -11.69 -6.53 27.07
C GLN A 35 -12.26 -5.16 27.43
N ASP A 36 -11.40 -4.21 27.78
CA ASP A 36 -11.79 -2.82 27.84
C ASP A 36 -12.42 -2.54 26.47
N GLU A 37 -13.73 -2.23 26.47
CA GLU A 37 -14.43 -1.86 25.25
C GLU A 37 -13.68 -0.63 24.72
N CYS A 38 -13.28 -0.70 23.48
CA CYS A 38 -12.55 0.34 22.79
C CYS A 38 -13.49 1.51 22.55
N GLU A 39 -13.41 2.57 23.36
CA GLU A 39 -14.21 3.79 23.21
C GLU A 39 -13.50 4.78 22.26
N TRP A 40 -13.22 4.35 21.02
CA TRP A 40 -12.64 5.19 19.98
C TRP A 40 -13.54 5.16 18.72
N PRO A 41 -13.75 6.32 18.06
CA PRO A 41 -13.35 7.69 18.46
C PRO A 41 -14.15 8.22 19.63
N SER A 42 -13.55 9.12 20.44
CA SER A 42 -14.23 9.75 21.58
C SER A 42 -15.07 10.97 21.18
N ASP A 43 -14.96 11.46 19.96
CA ASP A 43 -15.68 12.56 19.33
C ASP A 43 -15.75 12.30 17.80
N THR A 44 -16.21 13.24 16.98
CA THR A 44 -16.18 13.17 15.53
C THR A 44 -14.78 12.79 15.02
N LEU A 45 -14.69 11.70 14.26
CA LEU A 45 -13.45 11.30 13.61
C LEU A 45 -13.17 12.20 12.40
N GLN A 46 -12.04 12.87 12.39
CA GLN A 46 -11.58 13.69 11.28
C GLN A 46 -10.54 12.95 10.44
N LEU A 47 -10.82 12.72 9.17
CA LEU A 47 -9.89 12.14 8.21
C LEU A 47 -9.30 13.24 7.34
N MET A 48 -8.04 13.57 7.57
CA MET A 48 -7.31 14.52 6.74
C MET A 48 -6.85 13.86 5.44
N ALA A 49 -7.25 14.42 4.31
CA ALA A 49 -6.66 14.14 3.01
C ALA A 49 -5.65 15.25 2.66
N PRO A 50 -4.32 14.99 2.69
CA PRO A 50 -3.32 16.02 2.45
C PRO A 50 -3.12 16.30 0.95
N ALA A 51 -4.23 16.50 0.24
CA ALA A 51 -4.30 16.71 -1.20
C ALA A 51 -5.55 17.54 -1.57
N ALA A 52 -5.58 18.01 -2.82
CA ALA A 52 -6.78 18.61 -3.39
C ALA A 52 -7.93 17.59 -3.47
N ALA A 53 -9.15 18.10 -3.38
CA ALA A 53 -10.36 17.28 -3.53
C ALA A 53 -10.39 16.58 -4.89
N GLY A 54 -10.77 15.29 -4.90
CA GLY A 54 -10.83 14.44 -6.09
C GLY A 54 -9.49 13.77 -6.45
N GLY A 55 -8.41 14.02 -5.71
CA GLY A 55 -7.15 13.30 -5.85
C GLY A 55 -7.19 11.93 -5.14
N GLY A 56 -6.16 11.09 -5.36
CA GLY A 56 -6.12 9.74 -4.82
C GLY A 56 -6.25 9.66 -3.30
N TRP A 57 -5.61 10.56 -2.54
CA TRP A 57 -5.74 10.60 -1.08
C TRP A 57 -7.13 11.08 -0.62
N ASP A 58 -7.74 12.03 -1.33
CA ASP A 58 -9.11 12.46 -1.05
C ASP A 58 -10.11 11.33 -1.32
N THR A 59 -9.96 10.64 -2.44
CA THR A 59 -10.78 9.46 -2.77
C THR A 59 -10.63 8.39 -1.69
N THR A 60 -9.40 8.07 -1.27
CA THR A 60 -9.16 7.10 -0.19
C THR A 60 -9.84 7.54 1.11
N ALA A 61 -9.67 8.80 1.53
CA ALA A 61 -10.31 9.29 2.76
C ALA A 61 -11.84 9.21 2.72
N ARG A 62 -12.45 9.52 1.57
CA ARG A 62 -13.93 9.45 1.41
C ARG A 62 -14.46 8.03 1.37
N GLU A 63 -13.71 7.10 0.77
CA GLU A 63 -14.08 5.68 0.80
C GLU A 63 -13.92 5.09 2.20
N LEU A 64 -12.87 5.49 2.94
CA LEU A 64 -12.74 5.13 4.35
C LEU A 64 -13.91 5.67 5.17
N GLN A 65 -14.26 6.96 5.01
CA GLN A 65 -15.45 7.54 5.65
C GLN A 65 -16.69 6.71 5.38
N ARG A 66 -16.96 6.44 4.09
CA ARG A 66 -18.14 5.67 3.69
C ARG A 66 -18.18 4.28 4.31
N VAL A 67 -17.08 3.53 4.28
CA VAL A 67 -17.05 2.16 4.81
C VAL A 67 -17.15 2.16 6.34
N LEU A 68 -16.43 3.05 7.03
CA LEU A 68 -16.51 3.16 8.50
C LEU A 68 -17.95 3.48 8.96
N ASP A 69 -18.65 4.36 8.23
CA ASP A 69 -20.04 4.74 8.52
C ASP A 69 -21.02 3.61 8.16
N GLU A 70 -20.93 3.02 6.98
CA GLU A 70 -21.85 1.99 6.48
C GLU A 70 -21.79 0.69 7.26
N GLU A 71 -20.58 0.26 7.65
CA GLU A 71 -20.37 -0.96 8.44
C GLU A 71 -20.52 -0.72 9.95
N GLY A 72 -20.61 0.55 10.38
CA GLY A 72 -20.74 0.91 11.79
C GLY A 72 -19.50 0.53 12.61
N ILE A 73 -18.31 0.59 12.00
CA ILE A 73 -17.03 0.24 12.63
C ILE A 73 -16.68 1.25 13.72
N VAL A 74 -17.07 2.50 13.51
CA VAL A 74 -16.88 3.57 14.50
C VAL A 74 -18.23 4.12 14.96
N GLU A 75 -18.33 4.50 16.23
CA GLU A 75 -19.49 5.19 16.75
C GLU A 75 -19.32 6.71 16.57
N GLY A 76 -20.27 7.37 15.93
CA GLY A 76 -20.26 8.82 15.71
C GLY A 76 -20.05 9.21 14.25
N ASP A 77 -19.81 10.50 14.02
CA ASP A 77 -19.66 11.07 12.70
C ASP A 77 -18.21 10.95 12.21
N VAL A 78 -18.02 10.67 10.93
CA VAL A 78 -16.70 10.71 10.25
C VAL A 78 -16.72 11.86 9.25
N GLU A 79 -15.76 12.78 9.36
CA GLU A 79 -15.64 13.95 8.48
C GLU A 79 -14.33 13.94 7.72
N VAL A 80 -14.37 14.16 6.39
CA VAL A 80 -13.18 14.32 5.55
C VAL A 80 -12.91 15.78 5.28
N TYR A 81 -11.66 16.21 5.46
CA TYR A 81 -11.22 17.55 5.07
C TYR A 81 -9.88 17.50 4.32
N ASN A 82 -9.62 18.52 3.50
CA ASN A 82 -8.47 18.56 2.64
C ASN A 82 -7.46 19.62 3.10
N VAL A 83 -6.16 19.25 3.11
CA VAL A 83 -5.03 20.17 3.34
C VAL A 83 -4.04 19.95 2.20
N GLU A 84 -4.14 20.77 1.14
CA GLU A 84 -3.37 20.56 -0.07
C GLU A 84 -2.00 21.25 -0.05
N GLY A 85 -1.03 20.65 -0.74
CA GLY A 85 0.24 21.29 -1.08
C GLY A 85 1.49 20.50 -0.72
N ALA A 86 2.54 20.75 -1.49
CA ALA A 86 3.90 20.25 -1.30
C ALA A 86 4.00 18.72 -1.10
N GLY A 87 3.24 17.92 -1.88
CA GLY A 87 3.25 16.46 -1.75
C GLY A 87 2.73 15.95 -0.39
N GLY A 88 1.82 16.72 0.24
CA GLY A 88 1.21 16.37 1.54
C GLY A 88 1.98 16.87 2.76
N THR A 89 3.17 17.46 2.60
CA THR A 89 3.99 17.90 3.74
C THR A 89 3.37 19.06 4.53
N ILE A 90 2.47 19.85 3.93
CA ILE A 90 1.71 20.88 4.65
C ILE A 90 0.73 20.21 5.63
N GLY A 91 -0.05 19.22 5.19
CA GLY A 91 -0.93 18.46 6.06
C GLY A 91 -0.17 17.69 7.15
N LEU A 92 0.99 17.10 6.81
CA LEU A 92 1.85 16.45 7.78
C LEU A 92 2.31 17.42 8.89
N ALA A 93 2.71 18.64 8.51
CA ALA A 93 3.11 19.65 9.48
C ALA A 93 1.95 20.09 10.39
N GLU A 94 0.73 20.23 9.85
CA GLU A 94 -0.49 20.51 10.61
C GLU A 94 -0.78 19.35 11.59
N LEU A 95 -0.75 18.09 11.11
CA LEU A 95 -0.99 16.91 11.94
C LEU A 95 -0.07 16.87 13.17
N VAL A 96 1.22 17.11 12.96
CA VAL A 96 2.23 17.06 14.02
C VAL A 96 2.13 18.26 14.97
N SER A 97 1.87 19.48 14.45
CA SER A 97 1.95 20.70 15.25
C SER A 97 0.63 21.10 15.93
N GLU A 98 -0.51 20.77 15.32
CA GLU A 98 -1.82 21.24 15.78
C GLU A 98 -2.66 20.11 16.39
N HIS A 99 -2.37 18.84 16.05
CA HIS A 99 -3.17 17.70 16.47
C HIS A 99 -2.45 16.73 17.43
N ALA A 100 -1.25 17.06 17.95
CA ALA A 100 -0.54 16.20 18.89
C ALA A 100 -1.44 15.76 20.06
N GLY A 101 -1.52 14.45 20.34
CA GLY A 101 -2.36 13.86 21.37
C GLY A 101 -3.85 13.77 21.04
N ASN A 102 -4.29 14.20 19.85
CA ASN A 102 -5.68 14.11 19.43
C ASN A 102 -5.95 12.81 18.65
N GLU A 103 -6.50 11.81 19.35
CA GLU A 103 -6.82 10.50 18.78
C GLU A 103 -7.98 10.50 17.76
N ASN A 104 -8.75 11.60 17.68
CA ASN A 104 -9.87 11.75 16.76
C ASN A 104 -9.48 12.36 15.40
N VAL A 105 -8.18 12.52 15.13
CA VAL A 105 -7.67 12.99 13.83
C VAL A 105 -6.75 11.93 13.24
N LEU A 106 -7.04 11.50 12.02
CA LEU A 106 -6.17 10.62 11.24
C LEU A 106 -5.85 11.27 9.90
N MET A 107 -4.73 10.91 9.31
CA MET A 107 -4.32 11.44 8.01
C MET A 107 -4.01 10.29 7.03
N VAL A 108 -4.57 10.40 5.83
CA VAL A 108 -4.15 9.55 4.70
C VAL A 108 -2.74 9.93 4.28
N MET A 109 -1.89 8.96 4.02
CA MET A 109 -0.54 9.18 3.54
C MET A 109 -0.15 8.10 2.53
N GLY A 110 1.06 8.13 2.02
CA GLY A 110 1.55 7.11 1.10
C GLY A 110 2.91 7.44 0.53
N LEU A 111 3.36 6.64 -0.44
CA LEU A 111 4.67 6.73 -1.06
C LEU A 111 5.01 8.15 -1.54
N VAL A 112 4.06 8.85 -2.17
CA VAL A 112 4.24 10.21 -2.67
C VAL A 112 4.64 11.20 -1.58
N MET A 113 4.17 11.01 -0.34
CA MET A 113 4.53 11.88 0.79
C MET A 113 6.00 11.71 1.18
N ILE A 114 6.54 10.49 1.14
CA ILE A 114 7.97 10.24 1.40
C ILE A 114 8.83 11.06 0.41
N GLY A 115 8.50 10.97 -0.88
CA GLY A 115 9.15 11.77 -1.91
C GLY A 115 8.98 13.28 -1.69
N GLY A 116 7.78 13.70 -1.30
CA GLY A 116 7.48 15.10 -0.98
C GLY A 116 8.30 15.65 0.19
N ILE A 117 8.52 14.85 1.24
CA ILE A 117 9.37 15.21 2.39
C ILE A 117 10.81 15.48 1.93
N GLY A 118 11.39 14.56 1.15
CA GLY A 118 12.75 14.70 0.62
C GLY A 118 12.90 15.94 -0.28
N LEU A 119 12.06 16.06 -1.30
CA LEU A 119 12.13 17.14 -2.28
C LEU A 119 11.90 18.52 -1.69
N ASN A 120 10.97 18.66 -0.76
CA ASN A 120 10.67 19.94 -0.12
C ASN A 120 11.58 20.22 1.08
N GLN A 121 12.51 19.31 1.41
CA GLN A 121 13.35 19.41 2.61
C GLN A 121 12.50 19.75 3.85
N SER A 122 11.40 19.01 3.99
CA SER A 122 10.42 19.23 5.04
C SER A 122 11.07 19.10 6.43
N PRO A 123 10.87 20.05 7.34
CA PRO A 123 11.36 19.93 8.72
C PRO A 123 10.55 18.93 9.55
N VAL A 124 9.38 18.49 9.03
CA VAL A 124 8.53 17.48 9.63
C VAL A 124 8.58 16.23 8.76
N THR A 125 8.78 15.08 9.39
CA THR A 125 8.94 13.77 8.74
C THR A 125 7.95 12.75 9.31
N LEU A 126 7.84 11.60 8.67
CA LEU A 126 6.96 10.53 9.13
C LEU A 126 7.45 9.86 10.43
N ASP A 127 8.71 10.06 10.84
CA ASP A 127 9.20 9.64 12.16
C ASP A 127 8.50 10.36 13.34
N GLN A 128 7.74 11.42 13.05
CA GLN A 128 7.07 12.26 14.06
C GLN A 128 5.57 11.94 14.19
N VAL A 129 5.07 10.93 13.50
CA VAL A 129 3.66 10.51 13.58
C VAL A 129 3.55 9.09 14.14
N THR A 130 2.33 8.65 14.40
CA THR A 130 2.05 7.27 14.83
C THR A 130 1.56 6.46 13.63
N PRO A 131 2.32 5.51 13.09
CA PRO A 131 1.89 4.63 12.01
C PRO A 131 0.70 3.76 12.48
N ILE A 132 -0.36 3.67 11.67
CA ILE A 132 -1.53 2.86 11.96
C ILE A 132 -1.59 1.66 11.03
N ALA A 133 -1.82 1.90 9.73
CA ALA A 133 -1.89 0.82 8.76
C ALA A 133 -1.56 1.31 7.34
N GLN A 134 -0.90 0.46 6.56
CA GLN A 134 -0.96 0.46 5.12
C GLN A 134 -2.29 -0.19 4.72
N LEU A 135 -2.97 0.35 3.74
CA LEU A 135 -4.32 -0.11 3.37
C LEU A 135 -4.37 -0.71 1.97
N THR A 136 -3.92 0.06 1.02
CA THR A 136 -4.09 -0.25 -0.39
C THR A 136 -2.97 0.33 -1.23
N GLY A 137 -2.89 -0.10 -2.46
CA GLY A 137 -2.03 0.49 -3.48
C GLY A 137 -2.50 0.13 -4.87
N GLU A 138 -1.98 0.84 -5.83
CA GLU A 138 -2.17 0.55 -7.25
C GLU A 138 -0.82 0.39 -7.91
N PHE A 139 -0.76 -0.47 -8.93
CA PHE A 139 0.47 -0.65 -9.70
C PHE A 139 0.50 0.28 -10.89
N GLU A 140 1.71 0.75 -11.20
CA GLU A 140 1.98 1.65 -12.31
C GLU A 140 2.11 0.85 -13.61
N VAL A 141 1.58 1.39 -14.71
CA VAL A 141 1.77 0.85 -16.04
C VAL A 141 2.74 1.71 -16.85
N ILE A 142 3.60 1.05 -17.61
CA ILE A 142 4.42 1.66 -18.64
C ILE A 142 3.69 1.50 -19.97
N VAL A 143 3.36 2.61 -20.60
CA VAL A 143 2.61 2.61 -21.86
C VAL A 143 3.29 3.42 -22.96
N VAL A 144 2.92 3.12 -24.19
CA VAL A 144 3.22 3.92 -25.39
C VAL A 144 1.96 4.12 -26.22
N PRO A 145 1.90 5.12 -27.11
CA PRO A 145 0.81 5.24 -28.09
C PRO A 145 0.66 3.95 -28.92
N ALA A 146 -0.55 3.61 -29.34
CA ALA A 146 -0.81 2.39 -30.10
C ALA A 146 -0.04 2.30 -31.42
N ASP A 147 0.24 3.46 -32.05
CA ASP A 147 0.99 3.58 -33.30
C ASP A 147 2.51 3.74 -33.09
N SER A 148 2.98 3.66 -31.83
CA SER A 148 4.40 3.69 -31.47
C SER A 148 5.19 2.55 -32.16
N PRO A 149 6.45 2.77 -32.53
CA PRO A 149 7.31 1.71 -33.04
C PRO A 149 7.60 0.62 -32.01
N TYR A 150 7.53 0.95 -30.72
CA TYR A 150 7.78 0.02 -29.61
C TYR A 150 6.60 -0.93 -29.41
N GLN A 151 6.83 -2.23 -29.67
CA GLN A 151 5.80 -3.26 -29.53
C GLN A 151 5.90 -4.01 -28.21
N THR A 152 7.09 -4.02 -27.62
CA THR A 152 7.44 -4.70 -26.36
C THR A 152 8.23 -3.75 -25.47
N LEU A 153 8.36 -4.11 -24.19
CA LEU A 153 9.23 -3.38 -23.26
C LEU A 153 10.69 -3.47 -23.71
N ASP A 154 11.13 -4.64 -24.23
CA ASP A 154 12.50 -4.85 -24.74
C ASP A 154 12.85 -3.89 -25.86
N ASP A 155 11.90 -3.59 -26.77
CA ASP A 155 12.12 -2.60 -27.85
C ASP A 155 12.41 -1.20 -27.27
N LEU A 156 11.66 -0.80 -26.25
CA LEU A 156 11.80 0.49 -25.57
C LEU A 156 13.10 0.56 -24.76
N ILE A 157 13.42 -0.52 -24.02
CA ILE A 157 14.64 -0.63 -23.23
C ILE A 157 15.89 -0.58 -24.10
N ALA A 158 15.89 -1.22 -25.27
CA ALA A 158 17.06 -1.21 -26.16
C ALA A 158 17.45 0.22 -26.56
N ASP A 159 16.50 1.09 -26.87
CA ASP A 159 16.78 2.50 -27.17
C ASP A 159 17.12 3.29 -25.89
N PHE A 160 16.47 2.97 -24.76
CA PHE A 160 16.76 3.59 -23.48
C PHE A 160 18.18 3.30 -22.97
N GLU A 161 18.67 2.07 -23.12
CA GLU A 161 20.06 1.70 -22.82
C GLU A 161 21.08 2.36 -23.77
N ALA A 162 20.71 2.49 -25.05
CA ALA A 162 21.61 3.09 -26.05
C ALA A 162 21.77 4.60 -25.87
N ASP A 163 20.68 5.31 -25.54
CA ASP A 163 20.65 6.73 -25.25
C ASP A 163 19.49 7.07 -24.31
N PRO A 164 19.72 7.10 -22.98
CA PRO A 164 18.66 7.34 -21.99
C PRO A 164 17.87 8.63 -22.23
N ALA A 165 18.52 9.68 -22.75
CA ALA A 165 17.88 10.95 -23.03
C ALA A 165 16.93 10.92 -24.24
N SER A 166 17.03 9.90 -25.11
CA SER A 166 16.20 9.75 -26.32
C SER A 166 14.76 9.38 -25.99
N ILE A 167 14.52 8.72 -24.86
CA ILE A 167 13.20 8.34 -24.38
C ILE A 167 12.68 9.40 -23.39
N SER A 168 11.64 10.12 -23.78
CA SER A 168 10.94 11.03 -22.88
C SER A 168 9.80 10.28 -22.16
N TRP A 169 9.87 10.26 -20.82
CA TRP A 169 8.93 9.58 -19.94
C TRP A 169 7.95 10.60 -19.35
N GLY A 170 6.68 10.53 -19.72
CA GLY A 170 5.63 11.38 -19.15
C GLY A 170 4.97 10.70 -17.97
N GLY A 171 4.82 11.40 -16.85
CA GLY A 171 4.14 10.91 -15.66
C GLY A 171 3.76 12.04 -14.72
N GLY A 172 3.30 11.74 -13.51
CA GLY A 172 2.96 12.72 -12.49
C GLY A 172 4.15 13.50 -11.96
N SER A 173 4.03 14.02 -10.76
CA SER A 173 5.01 14.95 -10.17
C SER A 173 6.44 14.38 -10.14
N ALA A 174 7.42 15.26 -10.29
CA ALA A 174 8.82 14.89 -10.06
C ALA A 174 8.99 14.33 -8.64
N GLY A 175 9.71 13.19 -8.50
CA GLY A 175 9.87 12.47 -7.23
C GLY A 175 8.61 11.72 -6.75
N GLY A 176 7.53 11.74 -7.52
CA GLY A 176 6.37 10.88 -7.30
C GLY A 176 6.60 9.44 -7.79
N THR A 177 5.62 8.57 -7.59
CA THR A 177 5.71 7.12 -7.88
C THR A 177 6.17 6.84 -9.30
N ASP A 178 5.60 7.53 -10.29
CA ASP A 178 5.91 7.36 -11.71
C ASP A 178 7.38 7.66 -12.01
N HIS A 179 7.90 8.77 -11.45
CA HIS A 179 9.32 9.14 -11.62
C HIS A 179 10.24 8.14 -10.94
N LEU A 180 9.89 7.70 -9.72
CA LEU A 180 10.66 6.72 -8.96
C LEU A 180 10.70 5.37 -9.68
N LEU A 181 9.59 4.93 -10.29
CA LEU A 181 9.56 3.68 -11.04
C LEU A 181 10.60 3.70 -12.17
N ILE A 182 10.63 4.77 -12.96
CA ILE A 182 11.59 4.86 -14.08
C ILE A 182 13.03 5.01 -13.59
N ALA A 183 13.24 5.71 -12.48
CA ALA A 183 14.57 5.84 -11.87
C ALA A 183 15.09 4.50 -11.34
N LEU A 184 14.25 3.74 -10.64
CA LEU A 184 14.59 2.41 -10.14
C LEU A 184 14.81 1.42 -11.29
N MET A 185 13.99 1.49 -12.34
CA MET A 185 14.19 0.69 -13.55
C MET A 185 15.53 1.03 -14.22
N ALA A 186 15.88 2.30 -14.35
CA ALA A 186 17.17 2.73 -14.87
C ALA A 186 18.34 2.14 -14.06
N GLN A 187 18.27 2.19 -12.71
CA GLN A 187 19.27 1.60 -11.82
C GLN A 187 19.41 0.08 -12.04
N GLN A 188 18.29 -0.65 -12.16
CA GLN A 188 18.30 -2.10 -12.43
C GLN A 188 18.97 -2.43 -13.77
N LEU A 189 18.79 -1.57 -14.77
CA LEU A 189 19.42 -1.68 -16.10
C LEU A 189 20.88 -1.18 -16.12
N GLY A 190 21.39 -0.64 -15.00
CA GLY A 190 22.75 -0.06 -14.91
C GLY A 190 22.89 1.29 -15.61
N ILE A 191 21.78 1.98 -15.85
CA ILE A 191 21.74 3.34 -16.41
C ILE A 191 21.83 4.34 -15.25
N ASP A 192 22.60 5.41 -15.44
CA ASP A 192 22.64 6.53 -14.49
C ASP A 192 21.26 7.23 -14.45
N PRO A 193 20.53 7.20 -13.30
CA PRO A 193 19.18 7.75 -13.22
C PRO A 193 19.10 9.25 -13.53
N THR A 194 20.20 10.00 -13.38
CA THR A 194 20.26 11.44 -13.71
C THR A 194 20.16 11.72 -15.21
N LEU A 195 20.34 10.70 -16.04
CA LEU A 195 20.21 10.81 -17.49
C LEU A 195 18.78 10.56 -17.99
N VAL A 196 17.88 10.16 -17.10
CA VAL A 196 16.47 9.92 -17.42
C VAL A 196 15.79 11.22 -17.84
N ASN A 197 15.21 11.24 -19.02
CA ASN A 197 14.44 12.38 -19.52
C ASN A 197 12.98 12.28 -19.03
N TYR A 198 12.75 12.58 -17.75
CA TYR A 198 11.41 12.57 -17.18
C TYR A 198 10.72 13.93 -17.34
N VAL A 199 9.49 13.91 -17.83
CA VAL A 199 8.63 15.08 -18.04
C VAL A 199 7.49 15.04 -17.02
N PRO A 200 7.57 15.80 -15.91
CA PRO A 200 6.56 15.81 -14.88
C PRO A 200 5.32 16.61 -15.28
N PHE A 201 4.14 16.07 -14.92
CA PHE A 201 2.85 16.71 -15.05
C PHE A 201 2.16 16.81 -13.66
N SER A 202 1.06 17.57 -13.57
CA SER A 202 0.33 17.72 -12.30
C SER A 202 -0.45 16.45 -11.91
N GLY A 203 -0.61 15.51 -12.84
CA GLY A 203 -1.30 14.22 -12.63
C GLY A 203 -1.42 13.42 -13.92
N GLY A 204 -1.94 12.20 -13.79
CA GLY A 204 -2.04 11.24 -14.89
C GLY A 204 -2.85 11.72 -16.10
N GLY A 205 -3.88 12.56 -15.91
CA GLY A 205 -4.66 13.10 -17.02
C GLY A 205 -3.89 14.00 -17.99
N GLU A 206 -3.00 14.86 -17.48
CA GLU A 206 -2.11 15.69 -18.29
C GLU A 206 -1.02 14.86 -18.97
N ALA A 207 -0.44 13.91 -18.23
CA ALA A 207 0.53 12.96 -18.76
C ALA A 207 -0.07 12.11 -19.89
N LEU A 208 -1.31 11.60 -19.71
CA LEU A 208 -2.05 10.87 -20.74
C LEU A 208 -2.17 11.66 -22.03
N ALA A 209 -2.59 12.93 -21.94
CA ALA A 209 -2.73 13.81 -23.11
C ALA A 209 -1.40 14.02 -23.85
N SER A 210 -0.29 14.11 -23.11
CA SER A 210 1.07 14.24 -23.64
C SER A 210 1.51 12.96 -24.39
N VAL A 211 1.27 11.79 -23.80
CA VAL A 211 1.58 10.48 -24.41
C VAL A 211 0.76 10.27 -25.68
N MET A 212 -0.56 10.41 -25.59
CA MET A 212 -1.46 10.25 -26.74
C MET A 212 -1.16 11.26 -27.87
N GLY A 213 -0.73 12.46 -27.50
CA GLY A 213 -0.33 13.51 -28.45
C GLY A 213 1.07 13.32 -29.05
N GLY A 214 1.81 12.28 -28.64
CA GLY A 214 3.19 12.01 -29.09
C GLY A 214 4.20 13.08 -28.65
N GLN A 215 3.91 13.82 -27.56
CA GLN A 215 4.82 14.80 -26.98
C GLN A 215 5.84 14.13 -26.05
N THR A 216 5.46 13.03 -25.43
CA THR A 216 6.35 12.12 -24.71
C THR A 216 6.36 10.76 -25.39
N THR A 217 7.52 10.09 -25.37
CA THR A 217 7.73 8.80 -26.04
C THR A 217 6.97 7.67 -25.36
N ALA A 218 7.02 7.64 -24.06
CA ALA A 218 6.36 6.68 -23.19
C ALA A 218 5.67 7.40 -22.02
N GLY A 219 4.77 6.71 -21.34
CA GLY A 219 4.10 7.22 -20.17
C GLY A 219 4.08 6.22 -19.02
N VAL A 220 3.96 6.75 -17.82
CA VAL A 220 3.82 5.99 -16.57
C VAL A 220 2.72 6.60 -15.73
N SER A 221 1.83 5.77 -15.23
CA SER A 221 0.78 6.15 -14.27
C SER A 221 0.14 4.91 -13.65
N GLY A 222 -0.66 5.09 -12.61
CA GLY A 222 -1.49 4.01 -12.06
C GLY A 222 -2.39 3.38 -13.13
N LEU A 223 -2.52 2.06 -13.11
CA LEU A 223 -3.30 1.32 -14.10
C LEU A 223 -4.74 1.85 -14.20
N GLY A 224 -5.36 2.16 -13.04
CA GLY A 224 -6.74 2.64 -12.99
C GLY A 224 -6.98 3.94 -13.76
N GLU A 225 -5.97 4.82 -13.81
CA GLU A 225 -6.09 6.12 -14.50
C GLU A 225 -6.13 5.97 -16.03
N TRP A 226 -5.47 4.95 -16.60
CA TRP A 226 -5.31 4.76 -18.05
C TRP A 226 -5.95 3.49 -18.59
N ALA A 227 -6.67 2.73 -17.76
CA ALA A 227 -7.32 1.47 -18.13
C ALA A 227 -8.20 1.61 -19.36
N ALA A 228 -9.04 2.64 -19.42
CA ALA A 228 -9.96 2.86 -20.54
C ALA A 228 -9.24 3.04 -21.88
N GLN A 229 -8.10 3.72 -21.93
CA GLN A 229 -7.29 3.93 -23.13
C GLN A 229 -6.52 2.69 -23.55
N ILE A 230 -6.13 1.87 -22.57
CA ILE A 230 -5.50 0.57 -22.82
C ILE A 230 -6.53 -0.40 -23.39
N GLU A 231 -7.71 -0.50 -22.79
CA GLU A 231 -8.82 -1.35 -23.25
C GLU A 231 -9.35 -0.95 -24.63
N SER A 232 -9.43 0.36 -24.91
CA SER A 232 -9.83 0.86 -26.24
C SER A 232 -8.76 0.64 -27.32
N GLY A 233 -7.53 0.31 -26.92
CA GLY A 233 -6.40 0.14 -27.82
C GLY A 233 -5.81 1.45 -28.34
N GLU A 234 -6.06 2.58 -27.66
CA GLU A 234 -5.40 3.86 -27.93
C GLU A 234 -3.99 3.91 -27.35
N LEU A 235 -3.76 3.20 -26.22
CA LEU A 235 -2.46 2.96 -25.62
C LEU A 235 -2.11 1.48 -25.66
N ARG A 236 -0.82 1.20 -25.77
CA ARG A 236 -0.25 -0.15 -25.58
C ARG A 236 0.47 -0.18 -24.24
N ALA A 237 -0.01 -1.01 -23.31
CA ALA A 237 0.71 -1.33 -22.09
C ALA A 237 1.87 -2.27 -22.40
N LEU A 238 3.08 -1.90 -21.99
CA LEU A 238 4.30 -2.69 -22.18
C LEU A 238 4.69 -3.46 -20.92
N ALA A 239 4.42 -2.91 -19.75
CA ALA A 239 4.69 -3.53 -18.47
C ALA A 239 3.79 -2.95 -17.37
N ILE A 240 3.66 -3.73 -16.28
CA ILE A 240 3.08 -3.28 -15.02
C ILE A 240 4.09 -3.53 -13.88
N SER A 241 4.11 -2.65 -12.88
CA SER A 241 5.07 -2.69 -11.77
C SER A 241 4.72 -3.67 -10.65
N GLY A 242 3.67 -4.48 -10.83
CA GLY A 242 3.24 -5.48 -9.86
C GLY A 242 3.91 -6.84 -10.05
N ARG A 243 3.53 -7.82 -9.21
CA ARG A 243 4.00 -9.21 -9.30
C ARG A 243 3.05 -10.09 -10.08
N ALA A 244 3.61 -11.03 -10.86
CA ALA A 244 2.84 -11.97 -11.67
C ALA A 244 2.16 -13.07 -10.85
N ASP A 245 2.72 -13.46 -9.70
CA ASP A 245 2.16 -14.47 -8.83
C ASP A 245 2.20 -14.04 -7.36
N ALA A 246 1.11 -14.31 -6.65
CA ALA A 246 1.04 -14.20 -5.21
C ALA A 246 1.81 -15.39 -4.59
N GLY A 247 3.15 -15.35 -4.58
CA GLY A 247 3.94 -16.20 -3.71
C GLY A 247 3.56 -15.94 -2.25
N ASP A 248 3.95 -16.84 -1.32
CA ASP A 248 3.62 -16.69 0.10
C ASP A 248 4.03 -15.28 0.63
N GLY A 249 3.07 -14.37 0.75
CA GLY A 249 3.25 -13.00 1.21
C GLY A 249 3.50 -11.95 0.10
N ALA A 250 3.39 -12.31 -1.17
CA ALA A 250 3.45 -11.36 -2.27
C ALA A 250 2.08 -10.75 -2.55
N THR A 251 2.06 -9.47 -2.82
CA THR A 251 0.85 -8.76 -3.24
C THR A 251 0.45 -9.23 -4.63
N PRO A 252 -0.81 -9.63 -4.87
CA PRO A 252 -1.27 -9.92 -6.22
C PRO A 252 -1.11 -8.69 -7.12
N VAL A 253 -0.81 -8.89 -8.40
CA VAL A 253 -1.09 -7.88 -9.43
C VAL A 253 -2.54 -7.47 -9.27
N ALA A 254 -2.82 -6.16 -9.42
CA ALA A 254 -4.17 -5.61 -9.30
C ALA A 254 -5.23 -6.62 -9.77
N GLU A 255 -6.21 -6.91 -8.93
CA GLU A 255 -7.22 -7.97 -9.13
C GLU A 255 -8.10 -7.76 -10.36
N SER A 256 -7.72 -6.83 -11.27
CA SER A 256 -8.41 -6.60 -12.54
C SER A 256 -7.91 -7.55 -13.63
N ASP A 257 -8.83 -8.04 -14.46
CA ASP A 257 -8.51 -8.85 -15.65
C ASP A 257 -7.51 -8.12 -16.57
N LEU A 258 -7.58 -6.80 -16.63
CA LEU A 258 -6.65 -5.97 -17.41
C LEU A 258 -5.23 -6.04 -16.83
N GLY A 259 -5.06 -5.81 -15.55
CA GLY A 259 -3.76 -5.87 -14.88
C GLY A 259 -3.10 -7.23 -15.04
N ALA A 260 -3.87 -8.31 -14.86
CA ALA A 260 -3.42 -9.69 -15.07
C ALA A 260 -3.01 -10.00 -16.51
N SER A 261 -3.46 -9.21 -17.49
CA SER A 261 -3.12 -9.39 -18.90
C SER A 261 -1.82 -8.69 -19.33
N ILE A 262 -1.29 -7.78 -18.49
CA ILE A 262 -0.08 -7.01 -18.77
C ILE A 262 1.13 -7.71 -18.15
N PRO A 263 2.20 -8.00 -18.93
CA PRO A 263 3.41 -8.59 -18.36
C PRO A 263 4.02 -7.71 -17.28
N THR A 264 4.46 -8.30 -16.18
CA THR A 264 5.13 -7.55 -15.12
C THR A 264 6.57 -7.19 -15.52
N LEU A 265 7.18 -6.23 -14.82
CA LEU A 265 8.62 -5.96 -14.97
C LEU A 265 9.44 -7.20 -14.63
N GLN A 266 9.05 -7.95 -13.60
CA GLN A 266 9.74 -9.18 -13.17
C GLN A 266 9.63 -10.30 -14.21
N ASP A 267 8.47 -10.47 -14.88
CA ASP A 267 8.33 -11.43 -15.99
C ASP A 267 9.27 -11.13 -17.15
N GLN A 268 9.65 -9.86 -17.28
CA GLN A 268 10.52 -9.36 -18.33
C GLN A 268 11.98 -9.19 -17.87
N GLY A 269 12.35 -9.77 -16.70
CA GLY A 269 13.72 -9.85 -16.21
C GLY A 269 14.20 -8.63 -15.41
N ILE A 270 13.33 -7.68 -15.10
CA ILE A 270 13.63 -6.53 -14.26
C ILE A 270 13.07 -6.81 -12.86
N ASP A 271 13.95 -7.07 -11.88
CA ASP A 271 13.54 -7.39 -10.51
C ASP A 271 13.09 -6.13 -9.76
N LEU A 272 11.96 -5.60 -10.19
CA LEU A 272 11.37 -4.38 -9.66
C LEU A 272 9.87 -4.56 -9.45
N GLU A 273 9.44 -4.25 -8.25
CA GLU A 273 8.05 -4.08 -7.84
C GLU A 273 7.91 -2.71 -7.19
N LEU A 274 6.90 -1.97 -7.57
CA LEU A 274 6.58 -0.68 -6.98
C LEU A 274 5.07 -0.45 -7.02
N ALA A 275 4.47 -0.28 -5.85
CA ALA A 275 3.08 0.12 -5.72
C ALA A 275 2.98 1.59 -5.27
N ASN A 276 2.04 2.32 -5.81
CA ASN A 276 1.59 3.60 -5.26
C ASN A 276 0.68 3.32 -4.06
N TRP A 277 1.30 2.95 -2.96
CA TRP A 277 0.57 2.54 -1.77
C TRP A 277 0.08 3.73 -0.95
N ARG A 278 -1.02 3.48 -0.21
CA ARG A 278 -1.65 4.44 0.70
C ARG A 278 -1.91 3.79 2.05
N GLY A 279 -1.78 4.60 3.07
CA GLY A 279 -1.99 4.17 4.45
C GLY A 279 -2.53 5.30 5.32
N ILE A 280 -2.64 5.03 6.60
CA ILE A 280 -3.14 5.93 7.63
C ILE A 280 -2.08 6.10 8.71
N VAL A 281 -1.92 7.34 9.14
CA VAL A 281 -1.15 7.71 10.32
C VAL A 281 -2.01 8.54 11.26
N ALA A 282 -1.69 8.45 12.54
CA ALA A 282 -2.26 9.29 13.60
C ALA A 282 -1.26 10.34 14.07
N PRO A 283 -1.68 11.40 14.76
CA PRO A 283 -0.79 12.39 15.36
C PRO A 283 0.20 11.76 16.33
N PRO A 284 1.30 12.46 16.65
CA PRO A 284 2.16 12.05 17.76
C PRO A 284 1.42 12.14 19.11
N GLU A 285 1.99 11.49 20.12
CA GLU A 285 1.55 11.58 21.53
C GLU A 285 0.14 11.03 21.82
N ILE A 286 -0.47 10.27 20.90
CA ILE A 286 -1.66 9.48 21.25
C ILE A 286 -1.27 8.29 22.16
N SER A 287 -2.22 7.78 22.93
CA SER A 287 -1.92 6.68 23.86
C SER A 287 -1.72 5.35 23.13
N PRO A 288 -0.94 4.40 23.69
CA PRO A 288 -0.86 3.05 23.14
C PRO A 288 -2.22 2.34 23.09
N GLU A 289 -3.10 2.65 24.03
CA GLU A 289 -4.46 2.13 24.08
C GLU A 289 -5.28 2.64 22.89
N SER A 290 -5.24 3.95 22.61
CA SER A 290 -5.89 4.56 21.44
C SER A 290 -5.32 4.02 20.14
N THR A 291 -3.98 3.86 20.05
CA THR A 291 -3.32 3.26 18.89
C THR A 291 -3.85 1.85 18.62
N ALA A 292 -3.96 1.01 19.67
CA ALA A 292 -4.48 -0.34 19.51
C ALA A 292 -5.96 -0.35 19.08
N CYS A 293 -6.76 0.58 19.59
CA CYS A 293 -8.15 0.73 19.18
C CYS A 293 -8.30 1.14 17.71
N ILE A 294 -7.50 2.09 17.26
CA ILE A 294 -7.50 2.53 15.87
C ILE A 294 -7.10 1.36 14.95
N ILE A 295 -6.02 0.63 15.30
CA ILE A 295 -5.59 -0.54 14.52
C ILE A 295 -6.71 -1.58 14.44
N ALA A 296 -7.39 -1.89 15.56
CA ALA A 296 -8.48 -2.86 15.55
C ALA A 296 -9.65 -2.43 14.65
N ALA A 297 -9.98 -1.13 14.59
CA ALA A 297 -11.00 -0.61 13.68
C ALA A 297 -10.58 -0.77 12.21
N PHE A 298 -9.30 -0.56 11.88
CA PHE A 298 -8.79 -0.78 10.53
C PHE A 298 -8.62 -2.26 10.17
N ASP A 299 -8.38 -3.15 11.14
CA ASP A 299 -8.46 -4.62 10.95
C ASP A 299 -9.89 -5.02 10.54
N GLU A 300 -10.90 -4.49 11.23
CA GLU A 300 -12.31 -4.73 10.90
C GLU A 300 -12.68 -4.16 9.53
N LEU A 301 -12.28 -2.91 9.24
CA LEU A 301 -12.46 -2.28 7.94
C LEU A 301 -11.88 -3.14 6.81
N ASN A 302 -10.62 -3.59 6.96
CA ASN A 302 -9.96 -4.42 5.95
C ASN A 302 -10.67 -5.76 5.75
N ALA A 303 -11.28 -6.32 6.78
CA ALA A 303 -12.02 -7.59 6.70
C ALA A 303 -13.44 -7.42 6.13
N SER A 304 -13.97 -6.19 5.99
CA SER A 304 -15.34 -5.92 5.56
C SER A 304 -15.55 -6.19 4.07
N GLU A 305 -16.75 -6.68 3.71
CA GLU A 305 -17.14 -6.85 2.30
C GLU A 305 -17.19 -5.50 1.56
N ALA A 306 -17.57 -4.43 2.25
CA ALA A 306 -17.65 -3.09 1.67
C ALA A 306 -16.27 -2.56 1.27
N TRP A 307 -15.23 -2.79 2.09
CA TRP A 307 -13.86 -2.41 1.71
C TRP A 307 -13.33 -3.24 0.55
N GLN A 308 -13.53 -4.56 0.56
CA GLN A 308 -13.13 -5.41 -0.57
C GLN A 308 -13.81 -4.97 -1.88
N ALA A 309 -15.11 -4.62 -1.83
CA ALA A 309 -15.81 -4.08 -2.99
C ALA A 309 -15.26 -2.71 -3.45
N THR A 310 -14.77 -1.90 -2.50
CA THR A 310 -14.08 -0.64 -2.84
C THR A 310 -12.78 -0.89 -3.57
N LEU A 311 -11.96 -1.83 -3.08
CA LEU A 311 -10.71 -2.21 -3.74
C LEU A 311 -10.97 -2.67 -5.17
N ASP A 312 -11.94 -3.56 -5.38
CA ASP A 312 -12.36 -4.04 -6.70
C ASP A 312 -12.82 -2.89 -7.61
N GLN A 313 -13.65 -1.97 -7.07
CA GLN A 313 -14.20 -0.84 -7.83
C GLN A 313 -13.12 0.07 -8.38
N TYR A 314 -12.07 0.32 -7.60
CA TYR A 314 -10.97 1.22 -7.98
C TYR A 314 -9.78 0.49 -8.59
N GLY A 315 -9.80 -0.84 -8.66
CA GLY A 315 -8.66 -1.65 -9.08
C GLY A 315 -7.46 -1.52 -8.15
N TRP A 316 -7.73 -1.27 -6.86
CA TRP A 316 -6.69 -1.20 -5.84
C TRP A 316 -6.38 -2.58 -5.28
N SER A 317 -5.11 -2.86 -5.09
CA SER A 317 -4.67 -4.08 -4.42
C SER A 317 -4.78 -3.93 -2.90
N ASN A 318 -5.18 -5.00 -2.21
CA ASN A 318 -5.14 -5.05 -0.75
C ASN A 318 -3.68 -5.23 -0.30
N LEU A 319 -3.10 -4.17 0.29
CA LEU A 319 -1.73 -4.15 0.81
C LEU A 319 -1.69 -4.04 2.33
N TYR A 320 -2.70 -4.56 3.01
CA TYR A 320 -2.89 -4.35 4.42
C TYR A 320 -1.72 -4.85 5.27
N LEU A 321 -1.11 -3.92 5.99
CA LEU A 321 -0.15 -4.14 7.09
C LEU A 321 -0.54 -3.20 8.22
N ALA A 322 -0.45 -3.63 9.49
CA ALA A 322 -0.84 -2.79 10.62
C ALA A 322 0.20 -2.81 11.75
N GLY A 323 0.20 -1.77 12.56
CA GLY A 323 1.06 -1.66 13.73
C GLY A 323 2.55 -1.81 13.41
N ASP A 324 3.26 -2.66 14.17
CA ASP A 324 4.71 -2.86 14.05
C ASP A 324 5.15 -3.33 12.66
N GLU A 325 4.31 -4.07 11.93
CA GLU A 325 4.62 -4.53 10.57
C GLU A 325 4.59 -3.36 9.58
N PHE A 326 3.61 -2.46 9.72
CA PHE A 326 3.55 -1.25 8.92
C PHE A 326 4.66 -0.27 9.25
N ASP A 327 4.99 -0.09 10.53
CA ASP A 327 6.09 0.77 10.98
C ASP A 327 7.43 0.33 10.36
N ALA A 328 7.75 -0.97 10.43
CA ALA A 328 8.95 -1.53 9.82
C ALA A 328 8.98 -1.37 8.29
N TYR A 329 7.83 -1.56 7.62
CA TYR A 329 7.70 -1.34 6.18
C TYR A 329 7.92 0.13 5.81
N LEU A 330 7.36 1.05 6.60
CA LEU A 330 7.49 2.50 6.39
C LEU A 330 8.96 2.94 6.48
N ASP A 331 9.69 2.45 7.49
CA ASP A 331 11.13 2.71 7.63
C ASP A 331 11.94 2.25 6.41
N GLU A 332 11.64 1.05 5.89
CA GLU A 332 12.27 0.54 4.68
C GLU A 332 11.96 1.41 3.46
N GLN A 333 10.70 1.79 3.28
CA GLN A 333 10.28 2.65 2.16
C GLN A 333 10.94 4.02 2.23
N ILE A 334 11.01 4.64 3.40
CA ILE A 334 11.71 5.92 3.60
C ILE A 334 13.17 5.80 3.17
N ALA A 335 13.87 4.73 3.58
CA ALA A 335 15.26 4.52 3.21
C ALA A 335 15.45 4.35 1.70
N VAL A 336 14.63 3.51 1.05
CA VAL A 336 14.70 3.24 -0.39
C VAL A 336 14.41 4.50 -1.21
N ILE A 337 13.33 5.21 -0.88
CA ILE A 337 12.91 6.41 -1.63
C ILE A 337 13.95 7.54 -1.48
N ASN A 338 14.46 7.79 -0.27
CA ASN A 338 15.49 8.81 -0.07
C ASN A 338 16.79 8.48 -0.82
N GLN A 339 17.19 7.21 -0.84
CA GLN A 339 18.37 6.79 -1.63
C GLN A 339 18.11 7.04 -3.12
N THR A 340 16.94 6.65 -3.64
CA THR A 340 16.58 6.87 -5.05
C THR A 340 16.56 8.35 -5.41
N LEU A 341 15.98 9.22 -4.56
CA LEU A 341 15.97 10.66 -4.79
C LEU A 341 17.39 11.25 -4.78
N THR A 342 18.27 10.73 -3.92
CA THR A 342 19.69 11.11 -3.89
C THR A 342 20.39 10.69 -5.20
N ASP A 343 20.17 9.47 -5.65
CA ASP A 343 20.76 8.94 -6.89
C ASP A 343 20.26 9.68 -8.13
N LEU A 344 19.02 10.19 -8.09
CA LEU A 344 18.47 11.10 -9.10
C LEU A 344 19.05 12.54 -9.03
N GLY A 345 19.79 12.88 -7.98
CA GLY A 345 20.26 14.24 -7.75
C GLY A 345 19.15 15.23 -7.42
N LEU A 346 18.04 14.76 -6.87
CA LEU A 346 16.88 15.57 -6.48
C LEU A 346 16.97 16.06 -5.03
N ILE A 347 17.76 15.38 -4.20
CA ILE A 347 18.05 15.74 -2.80
C ILE A 347 19.53 15.61 -2.49
#